data_7fffc306a07cd62c8fb28a1e9e9762bb
#
_entry.id   7fffc306a07cd62c8fb28a1e9e9762bb
#
_cell.length_a   1.000
_cell.length_b   1.000
_cell.length_c   1.000
_cell.angle_alpha   90.00
_cell.angle_beta   90.00
_cell.angle_gamma   90.00
#
_symmetry.space_group_name_H-M   'P 1'
#
loop_
_entity.id
_entity.type
_entity.pdbx_description
1 polymer ?
#
loop_
_entity_poly.entity_id
_entity_poly.type
_entity_poly.pdbx_seq_one_letter_code
_entity_poly.pdbx_strand_id
1 'polypeptide(L)'
;MRFYRISTNAVSEIKNGVVSCKLINYDSKNDAFRGARRSFFEGMEGAGFSWGFSNVISGEGYGCIRKYSQNEHLMGTTVYSLPYLAVCRYTGVQPTEQTPKQRNIEYSHTDFFTISHRDVMKYRNVIKDKIVILGTINEEADTHITPLGKMPGMKIQAFAMLSSMAHHRVLAASGAISLLLTILVCYFSAWVGVELMRRYPFTYIYWIKVYYFAMTAFLVGASFLLFSRFNYYISLLLPLVGLALVETSRLQYKWIVMMLSKHTHWKFIKKSIYYVEP
;
A
#
# COMPACT_ATOMS: atom_id res chain seq x y z
N MET A 1 18.36 -14.05 29.79
CA MET A 1 18.70 -13.60 28.40
C MET A 1 20.19 -13.83 28.15
N ARG A 2 20.61 -14.83 27.39
CA ARG A 2 22.03 -15.05 27.08
C ARG A 2 22.37 -14.29 25.82
N PHE A 3 23.09 -13.17 25.97
CA PHE A 3 23.68 -12.47 24.84
C PHE A 3 24.86 -13.27 24.32
N TYR A 4 24.73 -13.82 23.12
CA TYR A 4 25.88 -14.41 22.43
C TYR A 4 26.72 -13.27 21.85
N ARG A 5 27.89 -13.04 22.44
CA ARG A 5 28.90 -12.13 21.89
C ARG A 5 29.47 -12.80 20.65
N ILE A 6 29.00 -12.41 19.47
CA ILE A 6 29.66 -12.78 18.21
C ILE A 6 31.05 -12.14 18.29
N SER A 7 32.11 -12.92 18.13
CA SER A 7 33.45 -12.36 18.17
C SER A 7 33.61 -11.35 17.04
N THR A 8 34.19 -10.19 17.33
CA THR A 8 34.46 -9.14 16.36
C THR A 8 35.27 -9.67 15.16
N ASN A 9 36.09 -10.69 15.36
CA ASN A 9 36.90 -11.34 14.32
C ASN A 9 36.03 -12.11 13.29
N ALA A 10 34.93 -12.77 13.71
CA ALA A 10 34.06 -13.50 12.78
C ALA A 10 33.23 -12.54 11.90
N VAL A 11 32.97 -11.34 12.39
CA VAL A 11 32.19 -10.33 11.67
C VAL A 11 33.04 -9.55 10.68
N SER A 12 34.35 -9.37 10.98
CA SER A 12 35.29 -8.72 10.05
C SER A 12 35.50 -9.48 8.73
N GLU A 13 35.17 -10.77 8.71
CA GLU A 13 35.21 -11.61 7.50
C GLU A 13 33.99 -11.45 6.59
N ILE A 14 32.92 -10.80 7.07
CA ILE A 14 31.71 -10.59 6.28
C ILE A 14 31.89 -9.38 5.36
N LYS A 15 32.16 -9.63 4.08
CA LYS A 15 32.43 -8.56 3.10
C LYS A 15 31.21 -7.77 2.64
N ASN A 16 29.99 -8.32 2.78
CA ASN A 16 28.75 -7.75 2.21
C ASN A 16 27.61 -7.72 3.23
N GLY A 17 27.90 -7.26 4.44
CA GLY A 17 26.89 -7.15 5.50
C GLY A 17 26.14 -5.83 5.49
N VAL A 18 24.83 -5.86 5.81
CA VAL A 18 24.03 -4.68 6.14
C VAL A 18 23.52 -4.84 7.54
N VAL A 19 23.80 -3.85 8.40
CA VAL A 19 23.39 -3.86 9.80
C VAL A 19 22.20 -2.93 9.98
N SER A 20 21.24 -3.37 10.79
CA SER A 20 20.03 -2.61 11.08
C SER A 20 20.29 -1.45 12.03
N CYS A 21 19.71 -0.29 11.73
CA CYS A 21 19.52 0.80 12.69
C CYS A 21 18.05 1.23 12.74
N LYS A 22 17.64 1.89 13.81
CA LYS A 22 16.31 2.47 13.94
C LYS A 22 16.40 3.99 13.92
N LEU A 23 15.73 4.64 12.99
CA LEU A 23 15.62 6.10 12.96
C LEU A 23 14.68 6.56 14.06
N ILE A 24 15.04 7.61 14.77
CA ILE A 24 14.32 8.18 15.91
C ILE A 24 14.18 9.69 15.77
N ASN A 25 13.21 10.25 16.52
CA ASN A 25 12.97 11.69 16.60
C ASN A 25 12.65 12.30 15.22
N TYR A 26 11.55 11.85 14.62
CA TYR A 26 11.07 12.42 13.35
C TYR A 26 10.61 13.86 13.52
N ASP A 27 11.11 14.74 12.68
CA ASP A 27 10.76 16.15 12.58
C ASP A 27 9.84 16.36 11.38
N SER A 28 8.54 16.51 11.64
CA SER A 28 7.54 16.69 10.59
C SER A 28 7.67 18.00 9.80
N LYS A 29 8.35 19.02 10.36
CA LYS A 29 8.56 20.31 9.66
C LYS A 29 9.60 20.19 8.55
N ASN A 30 10.63 19.40 8.77
CA ASN A 30 11.74 19.21 7.84
C ASN A 30 11.67 17.89 7.07
N ASP A 31 10.62 17.08 7.31
CA ASP A 31 10.48 15.70 6.76
C ASP A 31 11.77 14.86 6.95
N ALA A 32 12.37 14.95 8.12
CA ALA A 32 13.67 14.35 8.41
C ALA A 32 13.74 13.77 9.84
N PHE A 33 14.58 12.78 10.02
CA PHE A 33 14.92 12.25 11.34
C PHE A 33 16.10 13.00 11.95
N ARG A 34 16.08 13.18 13.27
CA ARG A 34 17.15 13.88 14.03
C ARG A 34 18.16 12.93 14.64
N GLY A 35 17.91 11.62 14.62
CA GLY A 35 18.81 10.65 15.20
C GLY A 35 18.59 9.24 14.68
N ALA A 36 19.57 8.38 14.93
CA ALA A 36 19.50 6.96 14.66
C ALA A 36 19.99 6.17 15.88
N ARG A 37 19.21 5.19 16.30
CA ARG A 37 19.64 4.22 17.29
C ARG A 37 20.23 3.02 16.56
N ARG A 38 21.55 2.90 16.63
CA ARG A 38 22.26 1.76 16.04
C ARG A 38 22.04 0.50 16.87
N SER A 39 22.06 -0.64 16.23
CA SER A 39 22.05 -1.91 16.91
C SER A 39 23.40 -2.17 17.59
N PHE A 40 23.48 -3.22 18.39
CA PHE A 40 24.60 -3.58 19.29
C PHE A 40 26.01 -3.64 18.68
N PHE A 41 26.15 -3.47 17.40
CA PHE A 41 27.42 -3.58 16.66
C PHE A 41 28.10 -2.22 16.39
N GLU A 42 27.98 -1.28 17.31
CA GLU A 42 28.76 -0.05 17.26
C GLU A 42 30.26 -0.38 17.25
N GLY A 43 30.99 0.15 16.30
CA GLY A 43 32.43 -0.10 16.14
C GLY A 43 32.80 -0.95 14.90
N MET A 44 31.81 -1.44 14.14
CA MET A 44 32.06 -2.19 12.90
C MET A 44 32.13 -1.33 11.65
N GLU A 45 32.23 -0.02 11.79
CA GLU A 45 32.30 0.97 10.70
C GLU A 45 33.62 0.88 9.93
N GLY A 46 34.28 -0.09 9.78
CA GLY A 46 35.49 -0.29 8.98
C GLY A 46 35.55 -1.63 8.28
N ALA A 47 34.62 -2.53 8.62
CA ALA A 47 34.68 -3.92 8.19
C ALA A 47 33.83 -4.24 6.95
N GLY A 48 33.51 -3.26 6.09
CA GLY A 48 32.71 -3.49 4.87
C GLY A 48 31.20 -3.56 5.10
N PHE A 49 30.70 -3.21 6.28
CA PHE A 49 29.30 -3.13 6.60
C PHE A 49 28.68 -1.78 6.18
N SER A 50 27.43 -1.85 5.71
CA SER A 50 26.60 -0.66 5.53
C SER A 50 25.51 -0.64 6.61
N TRP A 51 25.10 0.56 7.01
CA TRP A 51 23.97 0.76 7.92
C TRP A 51 22.71 1.01 7.14
N GLY A 52 21.66 0.22 7.43
CA GLY A 52 20.36 0.41 6.85
C GLY A 52 19.28 0.54 7.93
N PHE A 53 18.37 1.49 7.77
CA PHE A 53 17.28 1.61 8.75
C PHE A 53 16.20 0.53 8.53
N SER A 54 15.62 0.05 9.64
CA SER A 54 14.59 -1.00 9.65
C SER A 54 13.20 -0.50 10.04
N ASN A 55 13.00 0.82 10.07
CA ASN A 55 11.71 1.39 10.36
C ASN A 55 10.68 0.95 9.31
N VAL A 56 9.54 0.48 9.77
CA VAL A 56 8.39 0.16 8.93
C VAL A 56 7.34 1.25 9.06
N ILE A 57 6.69 1.58 7.97
CA ILE A 57 5.63 2.59 7.96
C ILE A 57 4.33 1.88 8.31
N SER A 58 3.77 2.17 9.48
CA SER A 58 2.38 1.84 9.78
C SER A 58 1.51 2.71 8.87
N GLY A 59 0.77 2.07 7.97
CA GLY A 59 -0.12 2.78 7.04
C GLY A 59 -1.18 3.59 7.78
N GLU A 60 -1.62 4.66 7.16
CA GLU A 60 -2.79 5.42 7.59
C GLU A 60 -4.00 4.47 7.69
N GLY A 61 -4.57 4.37 8.86
CA GLY A 61 -5.70 3.51 9.18
C GLY A 61 -5.32 2.08 9.60
N TYR A 62 -5.74 1.70 10.80
CA TYR A 62 -5.62 0.35 11.41
C TYR A 62 -4.21 -0.21 11.64
N GLY A 63 -3.14 0.59 11.49
CA GLY A 63 -1.77 0.15 11.76
C GLY A 63 -1.23 -0.98 10.88
N CYS A 64 -1.90 -1.28 9.76
CA CYS A 64 -1.49 -2.35 8.86
C CYS A 64 -0.30 -1.91 7.98
N ILE A 65 0.81 -2.65 8.07
CA ILE A 65 2.01 -2.36 7.29
C ILE A 65 1.83 -2.85 5.86
N ARG A 66 1.85 -1.92 4.91
CA ARG A 66 1.74 -2.18 3.47
C ARG A 66 2.88 -1.59 2.66
N LYS A 67 3.64 -0.68 3.27
CA LYS A 67 4.71 0.07 2.61
C LYS A 67 5.95 0.09 3.47
N TYR A 68 7.09 0.27 2.85
CA TYR A 68 8.33 0.60 3.52
C TYR A 68 9.00 1.79 2.82
N SER A 69 9.77 2.59 3.56
CA SER A 69 10.62 3.61 2.98
C SER A 69 11.89 2.99 2.42
N GLN A 70 12.28 3.39 1.22
CA GLN A 70 13.56 3.00 0.63
C GLN A 70 14.68 3.93 1.05
N ASN A 71 14.37 5.22 1.19
CA ASN A 71 15.28 6.24 1.66
C ASN A 71 14.57 7.21 2.61
N GLU A 72 15.33 7.82 3.51
CA GLU A 72 14.89 8.87 4.45
C GLU A 72 15.99 9.89 4.63
N HIS A 73 15.63 11.08 5.11
CA HIS A 73 16.60 12.10 5.47
C HIS A 73 16.97 12.02 6.96
N LEU A 74 18.26 11.94 7.24
CA LEU A 74 18.83 11.95 8.59
C LEU A 74 19.85 13.09 8.68
N MET A 75 19.58 14.14 9.44
CA MET A 75 20.49 15.27 9.65
C MET A 75 21.10 15.84 8.36
N GLY A 76 20.26 15.98 7.30
CA GLY A 76 20.71 16.52 6.01
C GLY A 76 21.41 15.53 5.08
N THR A 77 21.53 14.26 5.47
CA THR A 77 22.06 13.19 4.63
C THR A 77 20.96 12.18 4.27
N THR A 78 21.02 11.63 3.06
CA THR A 78 20.11 10.56 2.65
C THR A 78 20.61 9.23 3.19
N VAL A 79 19.76 8.54 3.93
CA VAL A 79 20.01 7.19 4.45
C VAL A 79 19.04 6.20 3.81
N TYR A 80 19.49 4.97 3.64
CA TYR A 80 18.73 3.93 2.94
C TYR A 80 18.26 2.85 3.89
N SER A 81 17.14 2.22 3.54
CA SER A 81 16.58 1.14 4.35
C SER A 81 17.38 -0.16 4.24
N LEU A 82 17.31 -0.97 5.28
CA LEU A 82 17.93 -2.30 5.34
C LEU A 82 17.53 -3.17 4.14
N PRO A 83 16.24 -3.32 3.76
CA PRO A 83 15.84 -4.12 2.60
C PRO A 83 16.46 -3.62 1.30
N TYR A 84 16.43 -2.32 1.08
CA TYR A 84 16.96 -1.73 -0.15
C TYR A 84 18.47 -1.90 -0.27
N LEU A 85 19.21 -1.60 0.79
CA LEU A 85 20.68 -1.79 0.81
C LEU A 85 21.09 -3.25 0.66
N ALA A 86 20.38 -4.18 1.30
CA ALA A 86 20.68 -5.61 1.17
C ALA A 86 20.51 -6.07 -0.28
N VAL A 87 19.47 -5.61 -0.97
CA VAL A 87 19.26 -5.92 -2.39
C VAL A 87 20.33 -5.24 -3.26
N CYS A 88 20.66 -3.98 -3.03
CA CYS A 88 21.72 -3.28 -3.74
C CYS A 88 23.06 -4.01 -3.63
N ARG A 89 23.42 -4.47 -2.41
CA ARG A 89 24.64 -5.25 -2.18
C ARG A 89 24.59 -6.61 -2.89
N TYR A 90 23.47 -7.30 -2.87
CA TYR A 90 23.29 -8.57 -3.52
C TYR A 90 23.37 -8.48 -5.04
N THR A 91 22.78 -7.43 -5.62
CA THR A 91 22.76 -7.21 -7.08
C THR A 91 23.98 -6.46 -7.62
N GLY A 92 24.84 -5.94 -6.75
CA GLY A 92 25.98 -5.10 -7.15
C GLY A 92 25.61 -3.68 -7.62
N VAL A 93 24.34 -3.26 -7.43
CA VAL A 93 23.84 -1.95 -7.82
C VAL A 93 24.12 -0.95 -6.71
N GLN A 94 24.58 0.26 -7.05
CA GLN A 94 24.76 1.32 -6.07
C GLN A 94 23.41 1.93 -5.68
N PRO A 95 23.19 2.23 -4.39
CA PRO A 95 21.98 2.93 -3.96
C PRO A 95 21.92 4.33 -4.57
N THR A 96 20.75 4.77 -5.00
CA THR A 96 20.52 6.07 -5.65
C THR A 96 19.40 6.84 -4.97
N GLU A 97 19.55 8.17 -4.89
CA GLU A 97 18.53 9.07 -4.36
C GLU A 97 17.29 9.19 -5.25
N GLN A 98 17.41 8.83 -6.52
CA GLN A 98 16.29 8.85 -7.48
C GLN A 98 15.26 7.74 -7.25
N THR A 99 15.49 6.83 -6.29
CA THR A 99 14.51 5.82 -5.93
C THR A 99 13.30 6.45 -5.24
N PRO A 100 12.08 5.93 -5.51
CA PRO A 100 10.88 6.40 -4.82
C PRO A 100 11.07 6.30 -3.30
N LYS A 101 10.70 7.35 -2.56
CA LYS A 101 10.79 7.37 -1.09
C LYS A 101 10.07 6.17 -0.47
N GLN A 102 8.89 5.83 -0.97
CA GLN A 102 8.08 4.71 -0.47
C GLN A 102 7.82 3.67 -1.54
N ARG A 103 7.81 2.42 -1.12
CA ARG A 103 7.45 1.28 -1.97
C ARG A 103 6.44 0.36 -1.26
N ASN A 104 5.49 -0.18 -2.03
CA ASN A 104 4.58 -1.19 -1.52
C ASN A 104 5.33 -2.51 -1.25
N ILE A 105 4.96 -3.18 -0.16
CA ILE A 105 5.44 -4.54 0.12
C ILE A 105 4.49 -5.51 -0.56
N GLU A 106 5.04 -6.36 -1.41
CA GLU A 106 4.29 -7.44 -2.04
C GLU A 106 4.28 -8.65 -1.10
N TYR A 107 3.19 -8.80 -0.39
CA TYR A 107 2.96 -9.95 0.47
C TYR A 107 2.47 -11.11 -0.38
N SER A 108 3.27 -12.16 -0.49
CA SER A 108 2.90 -13.41 -1.15
C SER A 108 2.81 -14.54 -0.12
N HIS A 109 2.20 -15.64 -0.50
CA HIS A 109 2.19 -16.87 0.31
C HIS A 109 3.52 -17.62 0.29
N THR A 110 4.62 -16.91 0.04
CA THR A 110 5.97 -17.48 0.02
C THR A 110 6.45 -17.73 1.44
N ASP A 111 6.77 -18.97 1.75
CA ASP A 111 7.42 -19.30 3.00
C ASP A 111 8.93 -19.11 2.87
N PHE A 112 9.49 -18.34 3.80
CA PHE A 112 10.95 -18.20 3.89
C PHE A 112 11.54 -19.40 4.61
N PHE A 113 12.60 -19.96 4.03
CA PHE A 113 13.36 -21.00 4.69
C PHE A 113 13.99 -20.46 5.96
N THR A 114 13.55 -20.98 7.11
CA THR A 114 13.97 -20.52 8.42
C THR A 114 14.77 -21.61 9.12
N ILE A 115 15.96 -21.27 9.58
CA ILE A 115 16.86 -22.19 10.29
C ILE A 115 17.26 -21.61 11.65
N SER A 116 17.45 -22.47 12.61
CA SER A 116 18.05 -22.06 13.88
C SER A 116 19.53 -21.67 13.67
N HIS A 117 20.00 -20.64 14.39
CA HIS A 117 21.42 -20.26 14.34
C HIS A 117 22.37 -21.41 14.67
N ARG A 118 21.91 -22.42 15.45
CA ARG A 118 22.68 -23.62 15.78
C ARG A 118 22.91 -24.55 14.61
N ASP A 119 22.02 -24.50 13.61
CA ASP A 119 22.04 -25.40 12.48
C ASP A 119 22.62 -24.76 11.21
N VAL A 120 23.07 -23.51 11.27
CA VAL A 120 23.58 -22.75 10.11
C VAL A 120 24.68 -23.53 9.36
N MET A 121 25.57 -24.19 10.08
CA MET A 121 26.65 -24.95 9.48
C MET A 121 26.17 -26.17 8.66
N LYS A 122 25.07 -26.82 9.09
CA LYS A 122 24.42 -27.91 8.34
C LYS A 122 23.90 -27.47 6.98
N TYR A 123 23.41 -26.22 6.94
CA TYR A 123 22.74 -25.64 5.77
C TYR A 123 23.65 -24.72 4.96
N ARG A 124 24.98 -24.76 5.18
CA ARG A 124 25.95 -23.90 4.51
C ARG A 124 25.77 -23.86 2.98
N ASN A 125 25.53 -25.01 2.36
CA ASN A 125 25.35 -25.08 0.91
C ASN A 125 24.02 -24.50 0.43
N VAL A 126 22.98 -24.51 1.27
CA VAL A 126 21.66 -23.98 0.95
C VAL A 126 21.66 -22.45 1.04
N ILE A 127 22.39 -21.89 2.02
CA ILE A 127 22.47 -20.44 2.25
C ILE A 127 23.53 -19.74 1.39
N LYS A 128 24.40 -20.49 0.76
CA LYS A 128 25.43 -19.95 -0.14
C LYS A 128 24.77 -19.15 -1.26
N ASP A 129 25.30 -17.97 -1.55
CA ASP A 129 24.81 -17.06 -2.59
C ASP A 129 23.35 -16.63 -2.42
N LYS A 130 22.86 -16.59 -1.18
CA LYS A 130 21.52 -16.11 -0.80
C LYS A 130 21.62 -14.91 0.12
N ILE A 131 20.55 -14.10 0.13
CA ILE A 131 20.37 -13.09 1.18
C ILE A 131 19.94 -13.81 2.44
N VAL A 132 20.72 -13.66 3.51
CA VAL A 132 20.45 -14.25 4.82
C VAL A 132 20.09 -13.12 5.79
N ILE A 133 18.95 -13.23 6.45
CA ILE A 133 18.51 -12.29 7.45
C ILE A 133 18.70 -12.94 8.82
N LEU A 134 19.44 -12.27 9.70
CA LEU A 134 19.64 -12.68 11.08
C LEU A 134 18.77 -11.83 12.01
N GLY A 135 18.00 -12.47 12.86
CA GLY A 135 17.15 -11.75 13.81
C GLY A 135 16.29 -12.69 14.66
N THR A 136 15.45 -12.11 15.51
CA THR A 136 14.53 -12.84 16.38
C THR A 136 13.14 -12.91 15.73
N ILE A 137 12.51 -14.09 15.80
CA ILE A 137 11.17 -14.33 15.23
C ILE A 137 10.11 -14.33 16.34
N ASN A 138 10.51 -14.56 17.58
CA ASN A 138 9.60 -14.85 18.69
C ASN A 138 9.40 -13.68 19.68
N GLU A 139 9.78 -12.46 19.30
CA GLU A 139 9.54 -11.29 20.15
C GLU A 139 8.15 -10.72 19.88
N GLU A 140 7.25 -10.81 20.85
CA GLU A 140 5.91 -10.19 20.76
C GLU A 140 5.99 -8.69 20.51
N ALA A 141 7.03 -8.04 21.04
CA ALA A 141 7.28 -6.60 20.86
C ALA A 141 7.58 -6.19 19.40
N ASP A 142 8.06 -7.12 18.55
CA ASP A 142 8.35 -6.86 17.12
C ASP A 142 7.32 -7.51 16.20
N THR A 143 6.10 -7.69 16.68
CA THR A 143 5.01 -8.25 15.88
C THR A 143 4.10 -7.14 15.37
N HIS A 144 3.88 -7.13 14.06
CA HIS A 144 3.11 -6.09 13.36
C HIS A 144 1.92 -6.68 12.60
N ILE A 145 0.90 -5.86 12.37
CA ILE A 145 -0.27 -6.22 11.55
C ILE A 145 0.07 -6.02 10.08
N THR A 146 -0.14 -7.05 9.28
CA THR A 146 0.05 -7.04 7.82
C THR A 146 -1.21 -7.54 7.11
N PRO A 147 -1.33 -7.41 5.78
CA PRO A 147 -2.45 -8.00 5.03
C PRO A 147 -2.59 -9.51 5.18
N LEU A 148 -1.51 -10.23 5.52
CA LEU A 148 -1.53 -11.67 5.79
C LEU A 148 -1.73 -12.01 7.28
N GLY A 149 -2.06 -11.03 8.12
CA GLY A 149 -2.21 -11.20 9.56
C GLY A 149 -1.00 -10.69 10.36
N LYS A 150 -0.88 -11.12 11.62
CA LYS A 150 0.24 -10.74 12.49
C LYS A 150 1.53 -11.41 12.02
N MET A 151 2.60 -10.62 11.90
CA MET A 151 3.87 -11.07 11.35
C MET A 151 5.05 -10.42 12.09
N PRO A 152 6.15 -11.17 12.38
CA PRO A 152 7.38 -10.61 12.93
C PRO A 152 8.01 -9.60 11.98
N GLY A 153 8.59 -8.52 12.52
CA GLY A 153 9.23 -7.46 11.73
C GLY A 153 10.32 -7.98 10.79
N MET A 154 11.07 -9.00 11.20
CA MET A 154 12.07 -9.64 10.35
C MET A 154 11.46 -10.28 9.08
N LYS A 155 10.30 -10.92 9.16
CA LYS A 155 9.59 -11.44 7.98
C LYS A 155 9.11 -10.31 7.08
N ILE A 156 8.68 -9.18 7.65
CA ILE A 156 8.30 -8.00 6.89
C ILE A 156 9.49 -7.44 6.10
N GLN A 157 10.67 -7.37 6.73
CA GLN A 157 11.90 -6.97 6.04
C GLN A 157 12.25 -7.93 4.89
N ALA A 158 12.04 -9.25 5.06
CA ALA A 158 12.23 -10.22 3.99
C ALA A 158 11.29 -9.98 2.80
N PHE A 159 10.00 -9.73 3.05
CA PHE A 159 9.05 -9.36 2.00
C PHE A 159 9.41 -8.03 1.33
N ALA A 160 9.90 -7.04 2.09
CA ALA A 160 10.38 -5.78 1.54
C ALA A 160 11.61 -5.99 0.62
N MET A 161 12.53 -6.89 0.97
CA MET A 161 13.66 -7.28 0.09
C MET A 161 13.17 -7.96 -1.18
N LEU A 162 12.25 -8.94 -1.08
CA LEU A 162 11.63 -9.58 -2.23
C LEU A 162 10.97 -8.55 -3.16
N SER A 163 10.21 -7.62 -2.57
CA SER A 163 9.57 -6.54 -3.32
C SER A 163 10.59 -5.62 -3.98
N SER A 164 11.78 -5.41 -3.36
CA SER A 164 12.87 -4.64 -3.97
C SER A 164 13.52 -5.36 -5.15
N MET A 165 13.62 -6.70 -5.08
CA MET A 165 14.19 -7.54 -6.15
C MET A 165 13.21 -7.71 -7.31
N ALA A 166 11.90 -7.72 -7.02
CA ALA A 166 10.89 -7.89 -8.05
C ALA A 166 10.89 -6.72 -9.02
N HIS A 167 11.04 -6.99 -10.31
CA HIS A 167 10.92 -5.96 -11.36
C HIS A 167 9.49 -5.43 -11.49
N HIS A 168 8.51 -6.20 -11.03
CA HIS A 168 7.10 -5.81 -11.05
C HIS A 168 6.79 -4.89 -9.87
N ARG A 169 6.61 -3.61 -10.16
CA ARG A 169 6.15 -2.63 -9.17
C ARG A 169 4.62 -2.67 -9.12
N VAL A 170 4.05 -2.79 -7.94
CA VAL A 170 2.62 -2.47 -7.77
C VAL A 170 2.46 -0.97 -7.94
N LEU A 171 1.93 -0.57 -9.09
CA LEU A 171 1.63 0.83 -9.39
C LEU A 171 0.26 1.15 -8.82
N ALA A 172 0.20 2.15 -7.96
CA ALA A 172 -1.07 2.70 -7.50
C ALA A 172 -1.52 3.82 -8.44
N ALA A 173 -2.78 3.81 -8.84
CA ALA A 173 -3.36 4.92 -9.57
C ALA A 173 -3.24 6.22 -8.77
N SER A 174 -2.91 7.31 -9.44
CA SER A 174 -2.90 8.63 -8.79
C SER A 174 -4.30 9.02 -8.34
N GLY A 175 -4.40 9.87 -7.31
CA GLY A 175 -5.68 10.39 -6.85
C GLY A 175 -6.48 11.07 -7.96
N ALA A 176 -5.80 11.73 -8.91
CA ALA A 176 -6.42 12.35 -10.08
C ALA A 176 -7.10 11.32 -11.00
N ILE A 177 -6.47 10.15 -11.24
CA ILE A 177 -7.07 9.07 -12.03
C ILE A 177 -8.29 8.49 -11.33
N SER A 178 -8.22 8.26 -10.01
CA SER A 178 -9.36 7.78 -9.22
C SER A 178 -10.52 8.79 -9.22
N LEU A 179 -10.22 10.09 -9.14
CA LEU A 179 -11.22 11.15 -9.23
C LEU A 179 -11.88 11.19 -10.62
N LEU A 180 -11.09 11.16 -11.69
CA LEU A 180 -11.59 11.13 -13.06
C LEU A 180 -12.51 9.93 -13.30
N LEU A 181 -12.08 8.74 -12.86
CA LEU A 181 -12.91 7.53 -12.94
C LEU A 181 -14.23 7.70 -12.17
N THR A 182 -14.18 8.31 -11.00
CA THR A 182 -15.38 8.59 -10.19
C THR A 182 -16.34 9.50 -10.94
N ILE A 183 -15.85 10.59 -11.53
CA ILE A 183 -16.66 11.53 -12.31
C ILE A 183 -17.31 10.82 -13.51
N LEU A 184 -16.55 10.02 -14.26
CA LEU A 184 -17.06 9.26 -15.39
C LEU A 184 -18.14 8.25 -14.97
N VAL A 185 -17.90 7.50 -13.90
CA VAL A 185 -18.88 6.54 -13.36
C VAL A 185 -20.16 7.25 -12.91
N CYS A 186 -20.04 8.37 -12.20
CA CYS A 186 -21.21 9.15 -11.75
C CYS A 186 -22.00 9.71 -12.93
N TYR A 187 -21.31 10.31 -13.92
CA TYR A 187 -21.96 10.87 -15.11
C TYR A 187 -22.70 9.79 -15.90
N PHE A 188 -22.03 8.67 -16.19
CA PHE A 188 -22.63 7.56 -16.93
C PHE A 188 -23.81 6.95 -16.16
N SER A 189 -23.69 6.78 -14.86
CA SER A 189 -24.77 6.26 -14.02
C SER A 189 -25.98 7.18 -13.94
N ALA A 190 -25.76 8.50 -13.88
CA ALA A 190 -26.83 9.47 -13.96
C ALA A 190 -27.56 9.41 -15.31
N TRP A 191 -26.80 9.35 -16.42
CA TRP A 191 -27.35 9.23 -17.75
C TRP A 191 -28.17 7.96 -17.95
N VAL A 192 -27.63 6.79 -17.56
CA VAL A 192 -28.34 5.50 -17.59
C VAL A 192 -29.60 5.54 -16.75
N GLY A 193 -29.54 6.15 -15.57
CA GLY A 193 -30.70 6.30 -14.68
C GLY A 193 -31.84 7.09 -15.33
N VAL A 194 -31.53 8.19 -16.05
CA VAL A 194 -32.52 8.98 -16.79
C VAL A 194 -33.12 8.16 -17.93
N GLU A 195 -32.29 7.47 -18.69
CA GLU A 195 -32.74 6.68 -19.84
C GLU A 195 -33.61 5.48 -19.43
N LEU A 196 -33.22 4.78 -18.34
CA LEU A 196 -34.05 3.70 -17.78
C LEU A 196 -35.40 4.20 -17.29
N MET A 197 -35.43 5.36 -16.65
CA MET A 197 -36.71 5.94 -16.20
C MET A 197 -37.61 6.32 -17.38
N ARG A 198 -37.03 6.81 -18.48
CA ARG A 198 -37.78 7.16 -19.70
C ARG A 198 -38.36 5.92 -20.39
N ARG A 199 -37.56 4.82 -20.49
CA ARG A 199 -38.00 3.61 -21.20
C ARG A 199 -38.89 2.70 -20.38
N TYR A 200 -38.65 2.62 -19.05
CA TYR A 200 -39.29 1.66 -18.16
C TYR A 200 -39.86 2.31 -16.90
N PRO A 201 -40.84 3.22 -17.02
CA PRO A 201 -41.31 4.00 -15.88
C PRO A 201 -41.88 3.16 -14.73
N PHE A 202 -42.54 2.04 -15.02
CA PHE A 202 -43.15 1.15 -14.02
C PHE A 202 -42.18 0.17 -13.37
N THR A 203 -41.16 -0.30 -14.11
CA THR A 203 -40.17 -1.30 -13.62
C THR A 203 -38.82 -0.67 -13.35
N TYR A 204 -38.73 0.65 -13.39
CA TYR A 204 -37.50 1.42 -13.25
C TYR A 204 -36.69 1.05 -11.99
N ILE A 205 -37.37 0.91 -10.82
CA ILE A 205 -36.71 0.59 -9.54
C ILE A 205 -35.98 -0.76 -9.60
N TYR A 206 -36.52 -1.72 -10.32
CA TYR A 206 -35.90 -3.02 -10.52
C TYR A 206 -34.66 -2.90 -11.42
N TRP A 207 -34.80 -2.28 -12.58
CA TRP A 207 -33.72 -2.15 -13.57
C TRP A 207 -32.55 -1.32 -13.05
N ILE A 208 -32.80 -0.30 -12.27
CA ILE A 208 -31.72 0.51 -11.70
C ILE A 208 -30.90 -0.25 -10.66
N LYS A 209 -31.53 -1.09 -9.85
CA LYS A 209 -30.80 -1.96 -8.91
C LYS A 209 -29.94 -3.00 -9.64
N VAL A 210 -30.47 -3.60 -10.70
CA VAL A 210 -29.72 -4.53 -11.56
C VAL A 210 -28.52 -3.82 -12.17
N TYR A 211 -28.71 -2.60 -12.68
CA TYR A 211 -27.62 -1.78 -13.22
C TYR A 211 -26.54 -1.49 -12.17
N TYR A 212 -26.88 -1.05 -10.97
CA TYR A 212 -25.90 -0.77 -9.91
C TYR A 212 -25.13 -2.01 -9.48
N PHE A 213 -25.82 -3.14 -9.38
CA PHE A 213 -25.16 -4.41 -9.09
C PHE A 213 -24.17 -4.79 -10.21
N ALA A 214 -24.59 -4.74 -11.46
CA ALA A 214 -23.74 -5.04 -12.61
C ALA A 214 -22.54 -4.08 -12.71
N MET A 215 -22.76 -2.77 -12.47
CA MET A 215 -21.68 -1.77 -12.49
C MET A 215 -20.67 -1.99 -11.37
N THR A 216 -21.15 -2.31 -10.16
CA THR A 216 -20.27 -2.66 -9.03
C THR A 216 -19.44 -3.91 -9.34
N ALA A 217 -20.08 -4.97 -9.83
CA ALA A 217 -19.39 -6.21 -10.21
C ALA A 217 -18.37 -5.96 -11.33
N PHE A 218 -18.70 -5.13 -12.31
CA PHE A 218 -17.77 -4.71 -13.38
C PHE A 218 -16.56 -3.95 -12.83
N LEU A 219 -16.76 -2.95 -11.96
CA LEU A 219 -15.67 -2.18 -11.37
C LEU A 219 -14.73 -3.07 -10.54
N VAL A 220 -15.29 -3.96 -9.73
CA VAL A 220 -14.50 -4.91 -8.93
C VAL A 220 -13.73 -5.89 -9.82
N GLY A 221 -14.39 -6.48 -10.82
CA GLY A 221 -13.77 -7.39 -11.76
C GLY A 221 -12.67 -6.73 -12.59
N ALA A 222 -12.92 -5.53 -13.11
CA ALA A 222 -11.93 -4.76 -13.87
C ALA A 222 -10.71 -4.39 -12.99
N SER A 223 -10.94 -3.94 -11.75
CA SER A 223 -9.85 -3.66 -10.80
C SER A 223 -9.03 -4.90 -10.48
N PHE A 224 -9.68 -6.04 -10.27
CA PHE A 224 -9.00 -7.32 -10.05
C PHE A 224 -8.17 -7.75 -11.27
N LEU A 225 -8.69 -7.64 -12.48
CA LEU A 225 -7.96 -7.95 -13.70
C LEU A 225 -6.76 -7.02 -13.91
N LEU A 226 -6.92 -5.72 -13.68
CA LEU A 226 -5.82 -4.75 -13.76
C LEU A 226 -4.73 -5.07 -12.72
N PHE A 227 -5.12 -5.43 -11.52
CA PHE A 227 -4.17 -5.83 -10.49
C PHE A 227 -3.45 -7.14 -10.86
N SER A 228 -4.17 -8.18 -11.27
CA SER A 228 -3.60 -9.50 -11.56
C SER A 228 -2.71 -9.53 -12.81
N ARG A 229 -3.01 -8.71 -13.83
CA ARG A 229 -2.27 -8.70 -15.09
C ARG A 229 -1.18 -7.65 -15.15
N PHE A 230 -1.40 -6.49 -14.54
CA PHE A 230 -0.52 -5.34 -14.67
C PHE A 230 0.05 -4.85 -13.36
N ASN A 231 -0.26 -5.51 -12.24
CA ASN A 231 0.08 -5.05 -10.88
C ASN A 231 -0.34 -3.57 -10.64
N TYR A 232 -1.45 -3.17 -11.27
CA TYR A 232 -1.97 -1.81 -11.20
C TYR A 232 -3.17 -1.75 -10.27
N TYR A 233 -3.00 -1.08 -9.12
CA TYR A 233 -4.04 -0.95 -8.10
C TYR A 233 -4.83 0.34 -8.29
N ILE A 234 -6.15 0.24 -8.41
CA ILE A 234 -7.08 1.37 -8.41
C ILE A 234 -7.92 1.31 -7.14
N SER A 235 -7.96 2.42 -6.40
CA SER A 235 -8.87 2.54 -5.26
C SER A 235 -10.30 2.68 -5.75
N LEU A 236 -11.15 1.70 -5.41
CA LEU A 236 -12.57 1.69 -5.77
C LEU A 236 -13.45 2.45 -4.78
N LEU A 237 -12.89 2.89 -3.65
CA LEU A 237 -13.68 3.57 -2.60
C LEU A 237 -14.44 4.77 -3.15
N LEU A 238 -13.74 5.68 -3.82
CA LEU A 238 -14.35 6.91 -4.38
C LEU A 238 -15.40 6.59 -5.46
N PRO A 239 -15.14 5.74 -6.48
CA PRO A 239 -16.15 5.36 -7.46
C PRO A 239 -17.40 4.71 -6.86
N LEU A 240 -17.24 3.85 -5.85
CA LEU A 240 -18.38 3.19 -5.19
C LEU A 240 -19.20 4.15 -4.33
N VAL A 241 -18.55 5.04 -3.58
CA VAL A 241 -19.22 6.10 -2.84
C VAL A 241 -19.92 7.06 -3.81
N GLY A 242 -19.27 7.45 -4.90
CA GLY A 242 -19.86 8.26 -5.95
C GLY A 242 -21.12 7.63 -6.53
N LEU A 243 -21.09 6.33 -6.84
CA LEU A 243 -22.24 5.58 -7.35
C LEU A 243 -23.43 5.61 -6.37
N ALA A 244 -23.18 5.43 -5.06
CA ALA A 244 -24.20 5.53 -4.03
C ALA A 244 -24.77 6.97 -3.90
N LEU A 245 -23.91 7.99 -4.03
CA LEU A 245 -24.33 9.38 -3.98
C LEU A 245 -25.19 9.80 -5.17
N VAL A 246 -24.98 9.26 -6.36
CA VAL A 246 -25.81 9.52 -7.55
C VAL A 246 -27.26 9.11 -7.29
N GLU A 247 -27.49 7.94 -6.69
CA GLU A 247 -28.85 7.47 -6.40
C GLU A 247 -29.53 8.31 -5.32
N THR A 248 -28.83 8.61 -4.23
CA THR A 248 -29.39 9.45 -3.15
C THR A 248 -29.69 10.88 -3.64
N SER A 249 -28.79 11.48 -4.42
CA SER A 249 -28.99 12.80 -5.01
C SER A 249 -30.19 12.86 -5.95
N ARG A 250 -30.39 11.80 -6.73
CA ARG A 250 -31.54 11.69 -7.63
C ARG A 250 -32.86 11.57 -6.87
N LEU A 251 -32.91 10.80 -5.79
CA LEU A 251 -34.08 10.69 -4.93
C LEU A 251 -34.41 12.04 -4.28
N GLN A 252 -33.40 12.75 -3.79
CA GLN A 252 -33.56 14.10 -3.23
C GLN A 252 -34.06 15.08 -4.29
N TYR A 253 -33.47 15.08 -5.49
CA TYR A 253 -33.90 15.94 -6.60
C TYR A 253 -35.35 15.67 -6.98
N LYS A 254 -35.78 14.41 -7.10
CA LYS A 254 -37.16 14.02 -7.35
C LYS A 254 -38.10 14.59 -6.28
N TRP A 255 -37.74 14.46 -5.00
CA TRP A 255 -38.53 14.98 -3.88
C TRP A 255 -38.63 16.50 -3.92
N ILE A 256 -37.55 17.22 -4.18
CA ILE A 256 -37.52 18.68 -4.33
C ILE A 256 -38.42 19.12 -5.49
N VAL A 257 -38.30 18.47 -6.67
CA VAL A 257 -39.12 18.80 -7.83
C VAL A 257 -40.61 18.60 -7.54
N MET A 258 -40.98 17.48 -6.90
CA MET A 258 -42.37 17.22 -6.52
C MET A 258 -42.89 18.24 -5.50
N MET A 259 -42.07 18.66 -4.55
CA MET A 259 -42.43 19.66 -3.54
C MET A 259 -42.61 21.05 -4.17
N LEU A 260 -41.69 21.45 -5.04
CA LEU A 260 -41.76 22.74 -5.73
C LEU A 260 -42.87 22.78 -6.79
N SER A 261 -43.18 21.67 -7.43
CA SER A 261 -44.28 21.61 -8.44
C SER A 261 -45.65 21.96 -7.85
N LYS A 262 -45.83 21.71 -6.53
CA LYS A 262 -47.06 22.06 -5.81
C LYS A 262 -47.17 23.53 -5.49
N HIS A 263 -46.06 24.28 -5.43
CA HIS A 263 -46.03 25.65 -4.93
C HIS A 263 -45.59 26.68 -5.97
N THR A 264 -44.98 26.24 -7.11
CA THR A 264 -44.45 27.19 -8.11
C THR A 264 -44.69 26.74 -9.54
N HIS A 265 -45.05 27.69 -10.42
CA HIS A 265 -45.21 27.46 -11.86
C HIS A 265 -43.94 27.76 -12.65
N TRP A 266 -42.76 27.56 -12.07
CA TRP A 266 -41.48 27.84 -12.75
C TRP A 266 -41.28 26.98 -13.98
N LYS A 267 -41.02 27.62 -15.12
CA LYS A 267 -40.78 26.94 -16.43
C LYS A 267 -39.68 25.89 -16.37
N PHE A 268 -38.66 26.08 -15.50
CA PHE A 268 -37.58 25.16 -15.30
C PHE A 268 -38.05 23.82 -14.67
N ILE A 269 -38.94 23.90 -13.69
CA ILE A 269 -39.49 22.72 -13.01
C ILE A 269 -40.36 21.92 -13.95
N LYS A 270 -41.15 22.56 -14.81
CA LYS A 270 -41.99 21.92 -15.84
C LYS A 270 -41.17 21.14 -16.88
N LYS A 271 -39.89 21.47 -17.09
CA LYS A 271 -38.98 20.72 -17.97
C LYS A 271 -38.34 19.54 -17.31
N SER A 272 -38.46 19.37 -16.00
CA SER A 272 -37.90 18.22 -15.30
C SER A 272 -38.67 16.95 -15.63
N ILE A 273 -37.97 15.83 -15.84
CA ILE A 273 -38.58 14.51 -16.04
C ILE A 273 -39.36 14.00 -14.80
N TYR A 274 -39.18 14.64 -13.67
CA TYR A 274 -39.87 14.35 -12.39
C TYR A 274 -41.06 15.26 -12.15
N TYR A 275 -41.37 16.19 -13.06
CA TYR A 275 -42.53 17.04 -12.94
C TYR A 275 -43.80 16.21 -13.10
N VAL A 276 -44.68 16.30 -12.12
CA VAL A 276 -46.01 15.73 -12.16
C VAL A 276 -46.98 16.89 -12.21
N GLU A 277 -47.80 16.98 -13.27
CA GLU A 277 -48.87 17.99 -13.29
C GLU A 277 -49.80 17.77 -12.11
N PRO A 278 -50.16 18.85 -11.37
CA PRO A 278 -51.03 18.76 -10.17
C PRO A 278 -52.42 18.31 -10.52
#